data_0428a58db4324b0f41c319404e19193a
#
_entry.id   0428a58db4324b0f41c319404e19193a
#
_cell.length_a   1.000
_cell.length_b   1.000
_cell.length_c   1.000
_cell.angle_alpha   90.00
_cell.angle_beta   90.00
_cell.angle_gamma   90.00
#
_symmetry.space_group_name_H-M   'P 1'
#
loop_
_entity.id
_entity.type
_entity.pdbx_description
1 polymer ?
#
loop_
_entity_poly.entity_id
_entity_poly.type
_entity_poly.pdbx_seq_one_letter_code
_entity_poly.pdbx_strand_id
1 'polypeptide(L)'
;MLTREDFLREIPKTDLHVHLDGSLRLSTLIDLAKQNNVTLPSYTEEGMRELVFKDKYESLDEYLKGFFYTGLVMNSVESLERISYEFAIDNFQEGVRYVEVRFAPQLHINDSLSFEDVVKSIDCGMRKAAAEINKNIPENEPEFRYGLIVCAMRYCNANFSSYYKKFFDMHKYSSERECISLASLELAKAAVKLRDESDIPIVGFDIAGSEWGHPADDHKQSYDYVHKHFLHKTVHAGEASGPESIFSAVTSCHADRIGHGLQLFREDKITDLSIKDKKSYISGLVNFLADSRITVEVCLTSNLQTMPELKDIKEHSVLKMLDKRLSVSICTDNRLVSNTSVCKELKLLTDNFYVSEKMFKDIVVYGFKRSFFHGSYSEKREYVRKCIAYYESIVQKYTNGK
;
A
#
# COMPACT_ATOMS: atom_id res chain seq x y z
N MET A 1 -23.97 9.58 11.24
CA MET A 1 -23.44 10.00 9.93
C MET A 1 -22.28 9.12 9.51
N LEU A 2 -21.25 8.95 10.31
CA LEU A 2 -19.99 8.27 9.94
C LEU A 2 -20.12 6.78 9.51
N THR A 3 -21.17 6.09 9.95
CA THR A 3 -21.45 4.68 9.59
C THR A 3 -22.28 4.50 8.33
N ARG A 4 -22.76 5.60 7.70
CA ARG A 4 -23.59 5.56 6.51
C ARG A 4 -22.75 5.30 5.27
N GLU A 5 -23.08 4.27 4.52
CA GLU A 5 -22.33 3.88 3.32
C GLU A 5 -22.34 4.94 2.22
N ASP A 6 -23.48 5.62 2.03
CA ASP A 6 -23.59 6.72 1.08
C ASP A 6 -22.66 7.90 1.43
N PHE A 7 -22.61 8.29 2.72
CA PHE A 7 -21.65 9.28 3.20
C PHE A 7 -20.21 8.85 2.97
N LEU A 8 -19.85 7.60 3.38
CA LEU A 8 -18.51 7.07 3.21
C LEU A 8 -18.09 6.99 1.74
N ARG A 9 -19.03 6.78 0.83
CA ARG A 9 -18.78 6.76 -0.62
C ARG A 9 -18.57 8.17 -1.19
N GLU A 10 -19.34 9.16 -0.74
CA GLU A 10 -19.29 10.52 -1.29
C GLU A 10 -18.07 11.33 -0.80
N ILE A 11 -17.61 11.16 0.43
CA ILE A 11 -16.47 11.93 0.94
C ILE A 11 -15.20 11.66 0.13
N PRO A 12 -14.37 12.69 -0.12
CA PRO A 12 -13.05 12.49 -0.71
C PRO A 12 -12.18 11.73 0.27
N LYS A 13 -11.44 10.76 -0.20
CA LYS A 13 -10.53 9.94 0.61
C LYS A 13 -9.28 9.55 -0.18
N THR A 14 -8.32 8.98 0.52
CA THR A 14 -7.08 8.48 -0.09
C THR A 14 -6.95 6.98 0.13
N ASP A 15 -6.19 6.32 -0.73
CA ASP A 15 -5.60 5.01 -0.46
C ASP A 15 -4.10 5.12 -0.66
N LEU A 16 -3.34 5.15 0.44
CA LEU A 16 -1.90 5.36 0.44
C LEU A 16 -1.10 4.06 0.55
N HIS A 17 -1.81 2.94 0.76
CA HIS A 17 -1.23 1.62 0.90
C HIS A 17 -2.10 0.59 0.19
N VAL A 18 -1.85 0.40 -1.09
CA VAL A 18 -2.56 -0.56 -1.92
C VAL A 18 -1.64 -1.15 -2.97
N HIS A 19 -1.58 -2.48 -3.02
CA HIS A 19 -0.79 -3.23 -3.99
C HIS A 19 -1.61 -3.49 -5.26
N LEU A 20 -1.09 -3.11 -6.42
CA LEU A 20 -1.75 -3.37 -7.71
C LEU A 20 -1.89 -4.86 -7.99
N ASP A 21 -0.81 -5.61 -7.70
CA ASP A 21 -0.71 -7.05 -7.87
C ASP A 21 -1.64 -7.87 -6.94
N GLY A 22 -2.13 -7.23 -5.86
CA GLY A 22 -3.18 -7.77 -4.98
C GLY A 22 -4.58 -7.18 -5.20
N SER A 23 -4.79 -6.33 -6.22
CA SER A 23 -5.98 -5.45 -6.28
C SER A 23 -6.72 -5.41 -7.63
N LEU A 24 -6.38 -6.28 -8.58
CA LEU A 24 -7.11 -6.34 -9.85
C LEU A 24 -8.51 -6.93 -9.66
N ARG A 25 -9.42 -6.65 -10.59
CA ARG A 25 -10.75 -7.26 -10.59
C ARG A 25 -10.67 -8.77 -10.78
N LEU A 26 -11.46 -9.54 -10.04
CA LEU A 26 -11.49 -11.00 -10.19
C LEU A 26 -11.97 -11.43 -11.57
N SER A 27 -12.95 -10.73 -12.14
CA SER A 27 -13.37 -10.96 -13.55
C SER A 27 -12.23 -10.74 -14.54
N THR A 28 -11.41 -9.72 -14.34
CA THR A 28 -10.26 -9.43 -15.20
C THR A 28 -9.17 -10.50 -15.07
N LEU A 29 -8.90 -10.97 -13.84
CA LEU A 29 -8.00 -12.12 -13.63
C LEU A 29 -8.46 -13.33 -14.44
N ILE A 30 -9.75 -13.68 -14.37
CA ILE A 30 -10.32 -14.83 -15.09
C ILE A 30 -10.26 -14.62 -16.61
N ASP A 31 -10.59 -13.43 -17.10
CA ASP A 31 -10.53 -13.09 -18.52
C ASP A 31 -9.12 -13.21 -19.09
N LEU A 32 -8.16 -12.58 -18.43
CA LEU A 32 -6.75 -12.61 -18.84
C LEU A 32 -6.16 -14.03 -18.77
N ALA A 33 -6.56 -14.80 -17.76
CA ALA A 33 -6.13 -16.19 -17.65
C ALA A 33 -6.64 -17.04 -18.84
N LYS A 34 -7.89 -16.83 -19.26
CA LYS A 34 -8.43 -17.50 -20.46
C LYS A 34 -7.72 -17.06 -21.74
N GLN A 35 -7.45 -15.76 -21.89
CA GLN A 35 -6.76 -15.21 -23.07
C GLN A 35 -5.32 -15.72 -23.19
N ASN A 36 -4.63 -15.85 -22.06
CA ASN A 36 -3.21 -16.22 -22.00
C ASN A 36 -2.99 -17.72 -21.75
N ASN A 37 -4.05 -18.55 -21.76
CA ASN A 37 -3.99 -19.98 -21.44
C ASN A 37 -3.35 -20.28 -20.07
N VAL A 38 -3.57 -19.42 -19.08
CA VAL A 38 -3.14 -19.61 -17.70
C VAL A 38 -4.13 -20.50 -16.97
N THR A 39 -3.63 -21.56 -16.33
CA THR A 39 -4.49 -22.48 -15.57
C THR A 39 -4.82 -21.88 -14.19
N LEU A 40 -6.12 -21.70 -13.93
CA LEU A 40 -6.66 -21.31 -12.64
C LEU A 40 -7.36 -22.50 -11.96
N PRO A 41 -7.48 -22.51 -10.61
CA PRO A 41 -8.27 -23.52 -9.88
C PRO A 41 -9.76 -23.51 -10.26
N SER A 42 -10.27 -22.33 -10.64
CA SER A 42 -11.64 -22.13 -11.15
C SER A 42 -11.67 -20.98 -12.15
N TYR A 43 -12.63 -21.02 -13.08
CA TYR A 43 -12.90 -19.93 -14.02
C TYR A 43 -14.24 -19.24 -13.75
N THR A 44 -14.77 -19.37 -12.52
CA THR A 44 -15.89 -18.59 -11.98
C THR A 44 -15.43 -17.77 -10.79
N GLU A 45 -16.07 -16.62 -10.54
CA GLU A 45 -15.73 -15.77 -9.41
C GLU A 45 -15.99 -16.50 -8.08
N GLU A 46 -17.10 -17.22 -7.97
CA GLU A 46 -17.45 -18.00 -6.79
C GLU A 46 -16.39 -19.04 -6.46
N GLY A 47 -15.98 -19.83 -7.47
CA GLY A 47 -14.96 -20.86 -7.28
C GLY A 47 -13.58 -20.28 -6.94
N MET A 48 -13.20 -19.14 -7.52
CA MET A 48 -11.94 -18.47 -7.14
C MET A 48 -12.00 -17.89 -5.72
N ARG A 49 -13.16 -17.38 -5.28
CA ARG A 49 -13.31 -16.90 -3.90
C ARG A 49 -13.30 -18.06 -2.89
N GLU A 50 -13.86 -19.21 -3.24
CA GLU A 50 -13.83 -20.39 -2.38
C GLU A 50 -12.41 -20.97 -2.25
N LEU A 51 -11.66 -21.06 -3.38
CA LEU A 51 -10.41 -21.79 -3.45
C LEU A 51 -9.16 -20.93 -3.20
N VAL A 52 -9.21 -19.62 -3.50
CA VAL A 52 -8.04 -18.73 -3.49
C VAL A 52 -8.28 -17.46 -2.69
N PHE A 53 -9.28 -16.63 -3.04
CA PHE A 53 -9.50 -15.31 -2.47
C PHE A 53 -10.56 -15.34 -1.36
N LYS A 54 -10.17 -15.92 -0.24
CA LYS A 54 -11.06 -16.21 0.89
C LYS A 54 -11.30 -15.01 1.80
N ASP A 55 -12.37 -15.02 2.56
CA ASP A 55 -12.61 -14.02 3.61
C ASP A 55 -11.69 -14.23 4.83
N LYS A 56 -11.19 -15.46 5.03
CA LYS A 56 -10.26 -15.82 6.10
C LYS A 56 -9.27 -16.86 5.60
N TYR A 57 -8.01 -16.68 5.96
CA TYR A 57 -6.91 -17.59 5.61
C TYR A 57 -6.40 -18.34 6.84
N GLU A 58 -5.91 -19.55 6.63
CA GLU A 58 -5.32 -20.38 7.68
C GLU A 58 -3.88 -19.98 8.00
N SER A 59 -3.20 -19.37 7.01
CA SER A 59 -1.81 -18.94 7.13
C SER A 59 -1.47 -17.80 6.16
N LEU A 60 -0.36 -17.09 6.43
CA LEU A 60 0.20 -16.11 5.49
C LEU A 60 0.54 -16.76 4.14
N ASP A 61 1.04 -18.00 4.13
CA ASP A 61 1.35 -18.71 2.88
C ASP A 61 0.09 -18.96 2.03
N GLU A 62 -1.03 -19.22 2.65
CA GLU A 62 -2.31 -19.35 1.95
C GLU A 62 -2.76 -18.01 1.38
N TYR A 63 -2.66 -16.91 2.14
CA TYR A 63 -2.93 -15.56 1.69
C TYR A 63 -2.07 -15.18 0.46
N LEU A 64 -0.78 -15.51 0.51
CA LEU A 64 0.16 -15.20 -0.57
C LEU A 64 -0.07 -16.01 -1.85
N LYS A 65 -0.83 -17.13 -1.82
CA LYS A 65 -1.21 -17.86 -3.05
C LYS A 65 -2.02 -17.01 -4.02
N GLY A 66 -2.76 -16.03 -3.54
CA GLY A 66 -3.48 -15.09 -4.39
C GLY A 66 -2.55 -14.36 -5.36
N PHE A 67 -1.41 -13.91 -4.88
CA PHE A 67 -0.41 -13.18 -5.68
C PHE A 67 0.26 -14.05 -6.75
N PHE A 68 0.38 -15.34 -6.52
CA PHE A 68 0.86 -16.25 -7.57
C PHE A 68 -0.05 -16.20 -8.81
N TYR A 69 -1.38 -16.30 -8.63
CA TYR A 69 -2.32 -16.28 -9.74
C TYR A 69 -2.42 -14.89 -10.40
N THR A 70 -2.39 -13.82 -9.63
CA THR A 70 -2.41 -12.46 -10.19
C THR A 70 -1.14 -12.17 -10.99
N GLY A 71 0.02 -12.58 -10.49
CA GLY A 71 1.30 -12.43 -11.19
C GLY A 71 1.35 -13.15 -12.54
N LEU A 72 0.69 -14.32 -12.67
CA LEU A 72 0.65 -15.07 -13.93
C LEU A 72 -0.04 -14.31 -15.07
N VAL A 73 -0.96 -13.40 -14.77
CA VAL A 73 -1.69 -12.61 -15.79
C VAL A 73 -1.12 -11.20 -15.97
N MET A 74 -0.27 -10.71 -15.06
CA MET A 74 0.38 -9.41 -15.13
C MET A 74 1.71 -9.48 -15.89
N ASN A 75 1.69 -10.02 -17.11
CA ASN A 75 2.87 -10.45 -17.86
C ASN A 75 3.00 -9.82 -19.26
N SER A 76 2.13 -8.86 -19.60
CA SER A 76 2.18 -8.11 -20.87
C SER A 76 1.82 -6.64 -20.65
N VAL A 77 2.19 -5.78 -21.61
CA VAL A 77 1.84 -4.36 -21.65
C VAL A 77 0.33 -4.19 -21.52
N GLU A 78 -0.43 -4.91 -22.33
CA GLU A 78 -1.89 -4.80 -22.42
C GLU A 78 -2.57 -5.21 -21.12
N SER A 79 -2.08 -6.26 -20.45
CA SER A 79 -2.64 -6.70 -19.17
C SER A 79 -2.38 -5.69 -18.06
N LEU A 80 -1.17 -5.13 -17.99
CA LEU A 80 -0.80 -4.11 -17.01
C LEU A 80 -1.57 -2.80 -17.23
N GLU A 81 -1.72 -2.34 -18.48
CA GLU A 81 -2.55 -1.16 -18.80
C GLU A 81 -4.02 -1.37 -18.42
N ARG A 82 -4.60 -2.52 -18.76
CA ARG A 82 -5.99 -2.84 -18.41
C ARG A 82 -6.20 -2.86 -16.91
N ILE A 83 -5.36 -3.58 -16.19
CA ILE A 83 -5.47 -3.74 -14.73
C ILE A 83 -5.35 -2.40 -14.02
N SER A 84 -4.37 -1.58 -14.40
CA SER A 84 -4.16 -0.28 -13.77
C SER A 84 -5.26 0.75 -14.12
N TYR A 85 -5.78 0.71 -15.35
CA TYR A 85 -6.93 1.52 -15.73
C TYR A 85 -8.18 1.16 -14.90
N GLU A 86 -8.54 -0.13 -14.83
CA GLU A 86 -9.70 -0.61 -14.07
C GLU A 86 -9.53 -0.31 -12.57
N PHE A 87 -8.33 -0.46 -12.03
CA PHE A 87 -7.99 -0.12 -10.65
C PHE A 87 -8.26 1.37 -10.33
N ALA A 88 -7.87 2.28 -11.21
CA ALA A 88 -8.11 3.72 -11.03
C ALA A 88 -9.60 4.04 -11.05
N ILE A 89 -10.36 3.46 -11.99
CA ILE A 89 -11.81 3.64 -12.09
C ILE A 89 -12.51 3.16 -10.81
N ASP A 90 -12.15 1.98 -10.29
CA ASP A 90 -12.76 1.40 -9.09
C ASP A 90 -12.49 2.26 -7.84
N ASN A 91 -11.29 2.80 -7.71
CA ASN A 91 -10.94 3.72 -6.64
C ASN A 91 -11.77 5.02 -6.71
N PHE A 92 -11.87 5.60 -7.89
CA PHE A 92 -12.65 6.83 -8.08
C PHE A 92 -14.14 6.63 -7.75
N GLN A 93 -14.75 5.52 -8.20
CA GLN A 93 -16.17 5.21 -7.98
C GLN A 93 -16.56 5.09 -6.52
N GLU A 94 -15.63 4.76 -5.64
CA GLU A 94 -15.86 4.74 -4.20
C GLU A 94 -15.44 6.03 -3.46
N GLY A 95 -15.09 7.08 -4.21
CA GLY A 95 -14.78 8.40 -3.68
C GLY A 95 -13.31 8.65 -3.39
N VAL A 96 -12.40 7.73 -3.74
CA VAL A 96 -10.97 8.00 -3.66
C VAL A 96 -10.63 9.12 -4.66
N ARG A 97 -9.89 10.13 -4.19
CA ARG A 97 -9.44 11.26 -5.01
C ARG A 97 -7.93 11.27 -5.19
N TYR A 98 -7.21 10.60 -4.29
CA TYR A 98 -5.78 10.40 -4.42
C TYR A 98 -5.39 9.00 -4.00
N VAL A 99 -4.68 8.28 -4.85
CA VAL A 99 -4.19 6.91 -4.60
C VAL A 99 -2.68 6.82 -4.83
N GLU A 100 -2.00 6.11 -3.96
CA GLU A 100 -0.61 5.70 -4.18
C GLU A 100 -0.55 4.18 -4.35
N VAL A 101 -0.52 3.76 -5.60
CA VAL A 101 -0.47 2.34 -5.93
C VAL A 101 0.96 1.83 -5.93
N ARG A 102 1.20 0.76 -5.17
CA ARG A 102 2.50 0.08 -5.11
C ARG A 102 2.46 -1.24 -5.85
N PHE A 103 3.59 -1.65 -6.38
CA PHE A 103 3.78 -2.92 -7.08
C PHE A 103 5.27 -3.26 -7.11
N ALA A 104 5.58 -4.55 -7.27
CA ALA A 104 6.94 -5.06 -7.36
C ALA A 104 7.33 -5.32 -8.83
N PRO A 105 7.93 -4.37 -9.57
CA PRO A 105 8.19 -4.51 -11.01
C PRO A 105 9.01 -5.74 -11.35
N GLN A 106 9.95 -6.11 -10.49
CA GLN A 106 10.85 -7.26 -10.70
C GLN A 106 10.11 -8.61 -10.77
N LEU A 107 8.86 -8.67 -10.26
CA LEU A 107 8.01 -9.86 -10.40
C LEU A 107 7.40 -10.00 -11.80
N HIS A 108 7.25 -8.89 -12.53
CA HIS A 108 6.59 -8.82 -13.82
C HIS A 108 7.57 -8.80 -15.02
N ILE A 109 8.87 -8.53 -14.76
CA ILE A 109 9.91 -8.53 -15.80
C ILE A 109 10.04 -9.93 -16.41
N ASN A 110 9.99 -10.01 -17.75
CA ASN A 110 10.19 -11.23 -18.52
C ASN A 110 10.95 -10.91 -19.81
N ASP A 111 11.02 -11.86 -20.76
CA ASP A 111 11.79 -11.68 -22.00
C ASP A 111 11.21 -10.59 -22.92
N SER A 112 9.94 -10.20 -22.73
CA SER A 112 9.22 -9.20 -23.51
C SER A 112 8.92 -7.92 -22.73
N LEU A 113 9.18 -7.87 -21.43
CA LEU A 113 8.90 -6.72 -20.55
C LEU A 113 10.14 -6.35 -19.75
N SER A 114 10.68 -5.18 -20.00
CA SER A 114 11.71 -4.56 -19.15
C SER A 114 11.08 -3.91 -17.89
N PHE A 115 11.92 -3.44 -16.98
CA PHE A 115 11.48 -2.61 -15.84
C PHE A 115 10.69 -1.38 -16.33
N GLU A 116 11.24 -0.70 -17.32
CA GLU A 116 10.62 0.49 -17.90
C GLU A 116 9.26 0.20 -18.53
N ASP A 117 9.12 -0.94 -19.23
CA ASP A 117 7.85 -1.33 -19.86
C ASP A 117 6.78 -1.61 -18.80
N VAL A 118 7.13 -2.30 -17.71
CA VAL A 118 6.21 -2.55 -16.59
C VAL A 118 5.70 -1.24 -16.00
N VAL A 119 6.60 -0.32 -15.63
CA VAL A 119 6.20 0.94 -15.00
C VAL A 119 5.42 1.84 -15.96
N LYS A 120 5.86 1.94 -17.23
CA LYS A 120 5.18 2.74 -18.26
C LYS A 120 3.78 2.21 -18.57
N SER A 121 3.60 0.89 -18.62
CA SER A 121 2.28 0.28 -18.89
C SER A 121 1.31 0.60 -17.75
N ILE A 122 1.75 0.50 -16.50
CA ILE A 122 0.94 0.85 -15.33
C ILE A 122 0.59 2.34 -15.34
N ASP A 123 1.57 3.21 -15.60
CA ASP A 123 1.31 4.66 -15.73
C ASP A 123 0.34 4.98 -16.87
N CYS A 124 0.47 4.32 -18.02
CA CYS A 124 -0.42 4.50 -19.15
C CYS A 124 -1.88 4.23 -18.78
N GLY A 125 -2.17 3.10 -18.12
CA GLY A 125 -3.52 2.76 -17.69
C GLY A 125 -4.06 3.75 -16.65
N MET A 126 -3.25 4.09 -15.62
CA MET A 126 -3.62 5.08 -14.60
C MET A 126 -3.89 6.47 -15.20
N ARG A 127 -3.03 6.94 -16.10
CA ARG A 127 -3.13 8.25 -16.77
C ARG A 127 -4.36 8.33 -17.65
N LYS A 128 -4.65 7.25 -18.41
CA LYS A 128 -5.86 7.15 -19.24
C LYS A 128 -7.13 7.25 -18.41
N ALA A 129 -7.21 6.50 -17.32
CA ALA A 129 -8.35 6.56 -16.40
C ALA A 129 -8.50 7.94 -15.76
N ALA A 130 -7.40 8.52 -15.26
CA ALA A 130 -7.41 9.85 -14.64
C ALA A 130 -7.87 10.94 -15.63
N ALA A 131 -7.43 10.88 -16.88
CA ALA A 131 -7.87 11.82 -17.93
C ALA A 131 -9.37 11.71 -18.22
N GLU A 132 -9.90 10.48 -18.31
CA GLU A 132 -11.34 10.23 -18.53
C GLU A 132 -12.19 10.71 -17.34
N ILE A 133 -11.78 10.36 -16.12
CA ILE A 133 -12.44 10.78 -14.89
C ILE A 133 -12.48 12.31 -14.80
N ASN A 134 -11.33 12.95 -14.91
CA ASN A 134 -11.18 14.38 -14.66
C ASN A 134 -11.87 15.26 -15.71
N LYS A 135 -12.10 14.73 -16.92
CA LYS A 135 -12.88 15.44 -17.97
C LYS A 135 -14.30 15.76 -17.52
N ASN A 136 -14.89 14.96 -16.64
CA ASN A 136 -16.28 15.03 -16.24
C ASN A 136 -16.49 15.45 -14.77
N ILE A 137 -15.42 15.76 -14.04
CA ILE A 137 -15.51 16.19 -12.64
C ILE A 137 -16.06 17.63 -12.55
N PRO A 138 -17.03 17.91 -11.64
CA PRO A 138 -17.47 19.25 -11.34
C PRO A 138 -16.32 20.13 -10.80
N GLU A 139 -16.35 21.43 -11.09
CA GLU A 139 -15.28 22.37 -10.72
C GLU A 139 -14.97 22.41 -9.22
N ASN A 140 -15.99 22.25 -8.39
CA ASN A 140 -15.88 22.25 -6.93
C ASN A 140 -15.38 20.91 -6.35
N GLU A 141 -15.30 19.86 -7.16
CA GLU A 141 -14.84 18.54 -6.76
C GLU A 141 -13.33 18.37 -7.04
N PRO A 142 -12.54 17.77 -6.13
CA PRO A 142 -11.13 17.53 -6.38
C PRO A 142 -10.93 16.49 -7.49
N GLU A 143 -9.97 16.77 -8.35
CA GLU A 143 -9.54 15.86 -9.42
C GLU A 143 -9.04 14.53 -8.82
N PHE A 144 -9.21 13.46 -9.58
CA PHE A 144 -8.54 12.20 -9.30
C PHE A 144 -7.07 12.30 -9.67
N ARG A 145 -6.20 12.02 -8.71
CA ARG A 145 -4.74 12.00 -8.89
C ARG A 145 -4.14 10.74 -8.31
N TYR A 146 -2.95 10.36 -8.79
CA TYR A 146 -2.26 9.16 -8.34
C TYR A 146 -0.75 9.37 -8.24
N GLY A 147 -0.10 8.47 -7.54
CA GLY A 147 1.34 8.28 -7.52
C GLY A 147 1.69 6.80 -7.60
N LEU A 148 2.87 6.48 -8.13
CA LEU A 148 3.40 5.13 -8.20
C LEU A 148 4.47 4.94 -7.12
N ILE A 149 4.37 3.85 -6.36
CA ILE A 149 5.40 3.43 -5.41
C ILE A 149 6.02 2.15 -5.93
N VAL A 150 7.32 2.20 -6.15
CA VAL A 150 8.09 1.02 -6.58
C VAL A 150 8.47 0.21 -5.34
N CYS A 151 8.09 -1.07 -5.33
CA CYS A 151 8.24 -1.93 -4.17
C CYS A 151 9.28 -3.02 -4.39
N ALA A 152 10.28 -3.11 -3.52
CA ALA A 152 11.22 -4.22 -3.49
C ALA A 152 10.66 -5.38 -2.67
N MET A 153 11.07 -6.61 -3.00
CA MET A 153 10.71 -7.79 -2.21
C MET A 153 11.66 -7.95 -1.02
N ARG A 154 11.11 -8.05 0.21
CA ARG A 154 11.90 -8.33 1.43
C ARG A 154 12.67 -9.63 1.33
N TYR A 155 12.04 -10.61 0.71
CA TYR A 155 12.59 -11.91 0.39
C TYR A 155 12.30 -12.21 -1.07
N CYS A 156 13.26 -12.76 -1.76
CA CYS A 156 13.09 -13.27 -3.11
C CYS A 156 14.04 -14.45 -3.36
N ASN A 157 13.66 -15.29 -4.30
CA ASN A 157 14.50 -16.38 -4.79
C ASN A 157 14.33 -16.56 -6.30
N ALA A 158 15.13 -17.44 -6.89
CA ALA A 158 15.14 -17.67 -8.34
C ALA A 158 13.79 -18.09 -8.96
N ASN A 159 12.82 -18.52 -8.15
CA ASN A 159 11.50 -18.98 -8.65
C ASN A 159 10.46 -17.86 -8.71
N PHE A 160 10.75 -16.66 -8.21
CA PHE A 160 9.77 -15.57 -8.15
C PHE A 160 9.44 -14.98 -9.52
N SER A 161 10.44 -14.84 -10.40
CA SER A 161 10.26 -14.35 -11.77
C SER A 161 11.47 -14.66 -12.65
N SER A 162 11.33 -14.44 -13.97
CA SER A 162 12.46 -14.54 -14.92
C SER A 162 13.60 -13.60 -14.57
N TYR A 163 13.30 -12.40 -14.03
CA TYR A 163 14.29 -11.46 -13.54
C TYR A 163 15.11 -12.06 -12.40
N TYR A 164 14.45 -12.53 -11.35
CA TYR A 164 15.13 -13.10 -10.19
C TYR A 164 15.92 -14.35 -10.55
N LYS A 165 15.39 -15.22 -11.43
CA LYS A 165 16.14 -16.38 -11.90
C LYS A 165 17.47 -15.96 -12.52
N LYS A 166 17.45 -15.03 -13.49
CA LYS A 166 18.66 -14.53 -14.15
C LYS A 166 19.59 -13.84 -13.15
N PHE A 167 19.02 -13.08 -12.21
CA PHE A 167 19.78 -12.33 -11.20
C PHE A 167 20.55 -13.26 -10.26
N PHE A 168 19.90 -14.29 -9.72
CA PHE A 168 20.54 -15.27 -8.85
C PHE A 168 21.57 -16.13 -9.60
N ASP A 169 21.29 -16.52 -10.85
CA ASP A 169 22.24 -17.26 -11.70
C ASP A 169 23.55 -16.46 -11.95
N MET A 170 23.46 -15.14 -12.07
CA MET A 170 24.63 -14.26 -12.23
C MET A 170 25.39 -14.06 -10.91
N HIS A 171 24.68 -14.02 -9.77
CA HIS A 171 25.25 -13.77 -8.45
C HIS A 171 25.41 -15.03 -7.60
N LYS A 172 25.65 -16.18 -8.22
CA LYS A 172 25.71 -17.51 -7.57
C LYS A 172 26.79 -17.67 -6.48
N TYR A 173 27.71 -16.73 -6.37
CA TYR A 173 28.76 -16.70 -5.34
C TYR A 173 28.44 -15.75 -4.17
N SER A 174 27.37 -14.95 -4.28
CA SER A 174 26.85 -14.14 -3.19
C SER A 174 25.89 -14.95 -2.33
N SER A 175 25.80 -14.59 -1.06
CA SER A 175 24.77 -15.14 -0.17
C SER A 175 23.37 -14.67 -0.64
N GLU A 176 22.33 -15.41 -0.26
CA GLU A 176 20.94 -15.04 -0.56
C GLU A 176 20.62 -13.61 -0.07
N ARG A 177 21.06 -13.26 1.15
CA ARG A 177 20.85 -11.94 1.74
C ARG A 177 21.56 -10.82 0.95
N GLU A 178 22.77 -11.06 0.45
CA GLU A 178 23.46 -10.13 -0.44
C GLU A 178 22.70 -9.96 -1.77
N CYS A 179 22.21 -11.06 -2.36
CA CYS A 179 21.40 -10.98 -3.59
C CYS A 179 20.14 -10.15 -3.39
N ILE A 180 19.42 -10.33 -2.28
CA ILE A 180 18.22 -9.54 -1.95
C ILE A 180 18.57 -8.05 -1.84
N SER A 181 19.63 -7.71 -1.10
CA SER A 181 20.10 -6.33 -0.95
C SER A 181 20.49 -5.70 -2.29
N LEU A 182 21.21 -6.43 -3.14
CA LEU A 182 21.63 -5.97 -4.46
C LEU A 182 20.44 -5.79 -5.42
N ALA A 183 19.49 -6.73 -5.44
CA ALA A 183 18.29 -6.62 -6.26
C ALA A 183 17.42 -5.42 -5.86
N SER A 184 17.31 -5.16 -4.57
CA SER A 184 16.63 -3.97 -4.04
C SER A 184 17.34 -2.67 -4.43
N LEU A 185 18.67 -2.64 -4.35
CA LEU A 185 19.46 -1.46 -4.74
C LEU A 185 19.36 -1.17 -6.25
N GLU A 186 19.36 -2.21 -7.07
CA GLU A 186 19.17 -2.09 -8.52
C GLU A 186 17.79 -1.49 -8.83
N LEU A 187 16.74 -1.97 -8.16
CA LEU A 187 15.40 -1.43 -8.28
C LEU A 187 15.33 0.04 -7.87
N ALA A 188 15.97 0.41 -6.76
CA ALA A 188 16.01 1.79 -6.27
C ALA A 188 16.67 2.72 -7.30
N LYS A 189 17.78 2.29 -7.93
CA LYS A 189 18.47 3.03 -9.00
C LYS A 189 17.59 3.18 -10.24
N ALA A 190 16.95 2.10 -10.68
CA ALA A 190 16.06 2.11 -11.82
C ALA A 190 14.86 3.06 -11.60
N ALA A 191 14.26 3.02 -10.41
CA ALA A 191 13.14 3.89 -10.03
C ALA A 191 13.53 5.38 -10.07
N VAL A 192 14.67 5.75 -9.47
CA VAL A 192 15.16 7.13 -9.47
C VAL A 192 15.48 7.58 -10.89
N LYS A 193 16.18 6.76 -11.68
CA LYS A 193 16.50 7.07 -13.06
C LYS A 193 15.24 7.33 -13.89
N LEU A 194 14.27 6.41 -13.84
CA LEU A 194 13.02 6.55 -14.63
C LEU A 194 12.22 7.79 -14.21
N ARG A 195 12.14 8.09 -12.89
CA ARG A 195 11.52 9.32 -12.39
C ARG A 195 12.17 10.57 -12.96
N ASP A 196 13.51 10.61 -12.97
CA ASP A 196 14.26 11.79 -13.37
C ASP A 196 14.29 12.01 -14.91
N GLU A 197 14.12 10.92 -15.68
CA GLU A 197 14.14 10.93 -17.15
C GLU A 197 12.72 10.97 -17.78
N SER A 198 11.65 10.97 -16.99
CA SER A 198 10.27 10.95 -17.49
C SER A 198 9.32 11.79 -16.63
N ASP A 199 8.06 11.93 -17.09
CA ASP A 199 6.97 12.57 -16.37
C ASP A 199 6.09 11.58 -15.58
N ILE A 200 6.59 10.35 -15.40
CA ILE A 200 5.89 9.31 -14.65
C ILE A 200 5.91 9.66 -13.15
N PRO A 201 4.76 9.66 -12.47
CA PRO A 201 4.66 10.07 -11.07
C PRO A 201 5.18 8.98 -10.11
N ILE A 202 6.46 8.59 -10.23
CA ILE A 202 7.11 7.73 -9.25
C ILE A 202 7.37 8.57 -7.99
N VAL A 203 6.54 8.38 -6.97
CA VAL A 203 6.53 9.23 -5.78
C VAL A 203 7.18 8.59 -4.56
N GLY A 204 7.41 7.27 -4.57
CA GLY A 204 7.95 6.59 -3.40
C GLY A 204 8.59 5.25 -3.70
N PHE A 205 9.29 4.76 -2.68
CA PHE A 205 9.92 3.44 -2.62
C PHE A 205 9.44 2.71 -1.37
N ASP A 206 9.25 1.38 -1.48
CA ASP A 206 8.78 0.52 -0.40
C ASP A 206 9.48 -0.85 -0.43
N ILE A 207 9.30 -1.62 0.62
CA ILE A 207 9.61 -3.05 0.68
C ILE A 207 8.40 -3.83 1.19
N ALA A 208 8.08 -4.95 0.57
CA ALA A 208 6.95 -5.81 0.95
C ALA A 208 7.33 -7.30 0.93
N GLY A 209 6.44 -8.12 1.46
CA GLY A 209 6.62 -9.55 1.66
C GLY A 209 6.85 -9.89 3.13
N SER A 210 7.11 -11.18 3.43
CA SER A 210 7.22 -11.67 4.81
C SER A 210 8.23 -10.88 5.62
N GLU A 211 7.76 -10.24 6.70
CA GLU A 211 8.61 -9.46 7.61
C GLU A 211 9.43 -10.38 8.52
N TRP A 212 8.88 -11.54 8.89
CA TRP A 212 9.54 -12.47 9.80
C TRP A 212 10.83 -13.03 9.19
N GLY A 213 11.96 -12.80 9.86
CA GLY A 213 13.28 -13.23 9.39
C GLY A 213 13.94 -12.34 8.35
N HIS A 214 13.24 -11.30 7.84
CA HIS A 214 13.71 -10.40 6.80
C HIS A 214 13.62 -8.93 7.23
N PRO A 215 14.56 -8.45 8.07
CA PRO A 215 14.52 -7.09 8.61
C PRO A 215 14.71 -6.05 7.51
N ALA A 216 14.12 -4.85 7.72
CA ALA A 216 14.25 -3.74 6.79
C ALA A 216 15.71 -3.29 6.59
N ASP A 217 16.58 -3.53 7.56
CA ASP A 217 18.02 -3.22 7.50
C ASP A 217 18.74 -3.89 6.32
N ASP A 218 18.25 -5.01 5.82
CA ASP A 218 18.81 -5.69 4.64
C ASP A 218 18.70 -4.83 3.37
N HIS A 219 17.77 -3.90 3.38
CA HIS A 219 17.50 -2.95 2.30
C HIS A 219 18.07 -1.55 2.53
N LYS A 220 18.85 -1.36 3.60
CA LYS A 220 19.39 -0.04 3.98
C LYS A 220 20.07 0.70 2.84
N GLN A 221 20.88 0.01 2.02
CA GLN A 221 21.58 0.64 0.89
C GLN A 221 20.62 1.24 -0.14
N SER A 222 19.51 0.57 -0.41
CA SER A 222 18.46 1.04 -1.32
C SER A 222 17.78 2.28 -0.75
N TYR A 223 17.44 2.25 0.54
CA TYR A 223 16.82 3.39 1.22
C TYR A 223 17.76 4.60 1.35
N ASP A 224 19.02 4.38 1.65
CA ASP A 224 20.05 5.44 1.62
C ASP A 224 20.18 6.06 0.23
N TYR A 225 20.09 5.24 -0.83
CA TYR A 225 20.15 5.71 -2.20
C TYR A 225 18.94 6.59 -2.55
N VAL A 226 17.72 6.11 -2.35
CA VAL A 226 16.49 6.86 -2.66
C VAL A 226 16.37 8.12 -1.78
N HIS A 227 16.83 8.07 -0.52
CA HIS A 227 16.86 9.22 0.38
C HIS A 227 17.75 10.32 -0.15
N LYS A 228 18.96 10.00 -0.63
CA LYS A 228 19.91 10.94 -1.25
C LYS A 228 19.39 11.56 -2.56
N HIS A 229 18.41 10.91 -3.20
CA HIS A 229 17.77 11.39 -4.43
C HIS A 229 16.37 11.98 -4.19
N PHE A 230 16.03 12.32 -2.95
CA PHE A 230 14.77 12.97 -2.56
C PHE A 230 13.50 12.20 -2.95
N LEU A 231 13.59 10.88 -3.10
CA LEU A 231 12.41 10.03 -3.27
C LEU A 231 11.84 9.69 -1.88
N HIS A 232 10.52 9.78 -1.74
CA HIS A 232 9.86 9.41 -0.50
C HIS A 232 9.93 7.91 -0.21
N LYS A 233 9.76 7.57 1.07
CA LYS A 233 9.94 6.20 1.58
C LYS A 233 8.78 5.81 2.48
N THR A 234 8.16 4.70 2.17
CA THR A 234 7.33 3.96 3.12
C THR A 234 7.98 2.60 3.40
N VAL A 235 7.67 1.99 4.52
CA VAL A 235 8.25 0.71 4.91
C VAL A 235 7.18 -0.12 5.58
N HIS A 236 6.88 -1.30 5.06
CA HIS A 236 6.10 -2.29 5.80
C HIS A 236 6.88 -2.62 7.07
N ALA A 237 6.36 -2.30 8.23
CA ALA A 237 7.04 -2.57 9.50
C ALA A 237 6.05 -2.70 10.65
N GLY A 238 6.33 -3.62 11.56
CA GLY A 238 5.45 -3.90 12.69
C GLY A 238 4.13 -4.55 12.27
N GLU A 239 4.11 -5.28 11.18
CA GLU A 239 3.00 -6.17 10.82
C GLU A 239 3.11 -7.48 11.59
N ALA A 240 4.20 -8.22 11.42
CA ALA A 240 4.50 -9.46 12.12
C ALA A 240 5.53 -9.27 13.25
N SER A 241 6.50 -8.39 13.05
CA SER A 241 7.59 -8.10 13.98
C SER A 241 7.22 -6.99 14.96
N GLY A 242 7.96 -6.90 16.07
CA GLY A 242 7.70 -5.97 17.16
C GLY A 242 8.06 -4.50 16.88
N PRO A 243 8.00 -3.65 17.93
CA PRO A 243 8.30 -2.21 17.83
C PRO A 243 9.71 -1.91 17.29
N GLU A 244 10.68 -2.82 17.48
CA GLU A 244 12.04 -2.64 16.95
C GLU A 244 12.07 -2.58 15.43
N SER A 245 11.19 -3.31 14.73
CA SER A 245 11.09 -3.24 13.28
C SER A 245 10.62 -1.85 12.81
N ILE A 246 9.67 -1.25 13.53
CA ILE A 246 9.21 0.12 13.26
C ILE A 246 10.34 1.11 13.53
N PHE A 247 11.09 0.93 14.62
CA PHE A 247 12.25 1.77 14.93
C PHE A 247 13.32 1.68 13.83
N SER A 248 13.65 0.47 13.37
CA SER A 248 14.60 0.24 12.28
C SER A 248 14.10 0.88 10.96
N ALA A 249 12.80 0.74 10.63
CA ALA A 249 12.23 1.39 9.46
C ALA A 249 12.45 2.91 9.45
N VAL A 250 12.32 3.55 10.61
CA VAL A 250 12.49 5.00 10.71
C VAL A 250 13.97 5.40 10.75
N THR A 251 14.80 4.69 11.49
CA THR A 251 16.19 5.08 11.72
C THR A 251 17.15 4.60 10.64
N SER A 252 16.96 3.38 10.12
CA SER A 252 17.84 2.78 9.11
C SER A 252 17.34 3.00 7.68
N CYS A 253 16.01 3.02 7.49
CA CYS A 253 15.41 3.20 6.16
C CYS A 253 14.82 4.60 5.94
N HIS A 254 14.95 5.52 6.90
CA HIS A 254 14.48 6.92 6.78
C HIS A 254 12.99 7.02 6.39
N ALA A 255 12.15 6.12 6.91
CA ALA A 255 10.75 6.04 6.53
C ALA A 255 9.98 7.34 6.80
N ASP A 256 9.31 7.86 5.79
CA ASP A 256 8.37 8.98 5.90
C ASP A 256 6.98 8.49 6.37
N ARG A 257 6.67 7.22 6.10
CA ARG A 257 5.46 6.52 6.57
C ARG A 257 5.78 5.06 6.91
N ILE A 258 4.91 4.45 7.71
CA ILE A 258 5.01 3.06 8.15
C ILE A 258 3.79 2.28 7.66
N GLY A 259 4.00 1.24 6.88
CA GLY A 259 2.96 0.27 6.53
C GLY A 259 2.59 -0.60 7.74
N HIS A 260 1.30 -0.76 7.99
CA HIS A 260 0.67 -1.52 9.08
C HIS A 260 0.91 -0.99 10.49
N GLY A 261 2.12 -1.07 11.04
CA GLY A 261 2.45 -0.64 12.40
C GLY A 261 1.65 -1.36 13.50
N LEU A 262 0.99 -2.49 13.19
CA LEU A 262 0.05 -3.20 14.06
C LEU A 262 0.66 -3.53 15.43
N GLN A 263 1.92 -3.94 15.45
CA GLN A 263 2.61 -4.44 16.65
C GLN A 263 3.27 -3.32 17.47
N LEU A 264 3.04 -2.03 17.17
CA LEU A 264 3.68 -0.87 17.81
C LEU A 264 3.60 -0.90 19.35
N PHE A 265 2.53 -1.44 19.92
CA PHE A 265 2.28 -1.44 21.37
C PHE A 265 2.53 -2.80 22.03
N ARG A 266 3.17 -3.74 21.35
CA ARG A 266 3.37 -5.12 21.82
C ARG A 266 4.73 -5.26 22.53
N GLU A 267 4.72 -5.11 23.87
CA GLU A 267 5.90 -5.31 24.74
C GLU A 267 6.47 -6.74 24.63
N ASP A 268 5.60 -7.72 24.45
CA ASP A 268 5.96 -9.14 24.32
C ASP A 268 6.68 -9.47 23.00
N LYS A 269 6.53 -8.63 21.98
CA LYS A 269 7.23 -8.75 20.69
C LYS A 269 8.63 -8.10 20.69
N ILE A 270 9.02 -7.40 21.76
CA ILE A 270 10.37 -6.85 21.88
C ILE A 270 11.34 -7.96 22.26
N THR A 271 12.28 -8.23 21.35
CA THR A 271 13.26 -9.33 21.44
C THR A 271 14.66 -8.86 21.83
N ASP A 272 15.00 -7.58 21.65
CA ASP A 272 16.29 -7.02 22.03
C ASP A 272 16.45 -6.98 23.56
N LEU A 273 17.33 -7.82 24.06
CA LEU A 273 17.64 -7.95 25.50
C LEU A 273 18.31 -6.72 26.09
N SER A 274 18.80 -5.79 25.29
CA SER A 274 19.35 -4.50 25.75
C SER A 274 18.25 -3.55 26.19
N ILE A 275 17.03 -3.69 25.69
CA ILE A 275 15.85 -2.89 26.04
C ILE A 275 15.27 -3.39 27.37
N LYS A 276 15.73 -2.81 28.49
CA LYS A 276 15.32 -3.23 29.84
C LYS A 276 13.93 -2.74 30.22
N ASP A 277 13.57 -1.50 29.83
CA ASP A 277 12.25 -0.91 30.06
C ASP A 277 11.48 -0.83 28.74
N LYS A 278 10.74 -1.89 28.43
CA LYS A 278 9.97 -2.03 27.21
C LYS A 278 8.85 -0.97 27.10
N LYS A 279 8.24 -0.59 28.21
CA LYS A 279 7.18 0.44 28.24
C LYS A 279 7.74 1.81 27.89
N SER A 280 8.87 2.17 28.48
CA SER A 280 9.57 3.41 28.18
C SER A 280 10.02 3.46 26.73
N TYR A 281 10.53 2.35 26.21
CA TYR A 281 10.94 2.22 24.80
C TYR A 281 9.76 2.48 23.85
N ILE A 282 8.63 1.80 24.04
CA ILE A 282 7.42 2.00 23.22
C ILE A 282 6.93 3.45 23.35
N SER A 283 6.89 4.02 24.56
CA SER A 283 6.47 5.40 24.76
C SER A 283 7.38 6.38 24.02
N GLY A 284 8.69 6.16 24.05
CA GLY A 284 9.68 6.94 23.32
C GLY A 284 9.46 6.86 21.81
N LEU A 285 9.27 5.65 21.28
CA LEU A 285 9.01 5.43 19.85
C LEU A 285 7.70 6.11 19.41
N VAL A 286 6.62 5.94 20.17
CA VAL A 286 5.31 6.57 19.87
C VAL A 286 5.44 8.10 19.86
N ASN A 287 6.11 8.70 20.83
CA ASN A 287 6.33 10.14 20.87
C ASN A 287 7.17 10.60 19.67
N PHE A 288 8.23 9.87 19.33
CA PHE A 288 9.07 10.17 18.17
C PHE A 288 8.28 10.15 16.86
N LEU A 289 7.43 9.13 16.64
CA LEU A 289 6.55 9.04 15.47
C LEU A 289 5.57 10.21 15.40
N ALA A 290 4.98 10.59 16.55
CA ALA A 290 4.03 11.71 16.64
C ALA A 290 4.70 13.06 16.34
N ASP A 291 5.83 13.36 16.97
CA ASP A 291 6.58 14.61 16.81
C ASP A 291 7.13 14.76 15.38
N SER A 292 7.66 13.67 14.82
CA SER A 292 8.16 13.62 13.43
C SER A 292 7.03 13.56 12.40
N ARG A 293 5.78 13.41 12.86
CA ARG A 293 4.58 13.28 12.00
C ARG A 293 4.67 12.15 10.98
N ILE A 294 5.33 11.06 11.35
CA ILE A 294 5.37 9.84 10.55
C ILE A 294 3.99 9.21 10.61
N THR A 295 3.42 8.94 9.43
CA THR A 295 2.06 8.43 9.31
C THR A 295 2.06 6.90 9.28
N VAL A 296 1.12 6.29 9.99
CA VAL A 296 0.88 4.85 9.93
C VAL A 296 -0.22 4.57 8.92
N GLU A 297 0.07 3.68 7.97
CA GLU A 297 -0.84 3.21 6.93
C GLU A 297 -1.54 1.94 7.44
N VAL A 298 -2.73 2.10 8.02
CA VAL A 298 -3.46 1.03 8.71
C VAL A 298 -4.36 0.28 7.74
N CYS A 299 -4.21 -1.04 7.68
CA CYS A 299 -4.95 -1.96 6.81
C CYS A 299 -5.72 -2.97 7.67
N LEU A 300 -6.93 -2.61 8.12
CA LEU A 300 -7.67 -3.36 9.13
C LEU A 300 -8.01 -4.79 8.69
N THR A 301 -8.58 -4.93 7.49
CA THR A 301 -9.00 -6.24 6.97
C THR A 301 -7.80 -7.15 6.73
N SER A 302 -6.75 -6.64 6.09
CA SER A 302 -5.51 -7.41 5.87
C SER A 302 -4.91 -7.89 7.18
N ASN A 303 -4.81 -7.01 8.19
CA ASN A 303 -4.27 -7.39 9.50
C ASN A 303 -5.11 -8.47 10.20
N LEU A 304 -6.44 -8.46 10.05
CA LEU A 304 -7.30 -9.55 10.55
C LEU A 304 -7.08 -10.88 9.83
N GLN A 305 -6.72 -10.83 8.56
CA GLN A 305 -6.54 -12.01 7.71
C GLN A 305 -5.14 -12.62 7.85
N THR A 306 -4.10 -11.78 8.04
CA THR A 306 -2.70 -12.21 8.08
C THR A 306 -2.19 -12.50 9.49
N MET A 307 -2.87 -11.99 10.53
CA MET A 307 -2.45 -12.13 11.93
C MET A 307 -3.38 -13.06 12.73
N PRO A 308 -3.06 -14.36 12.85
CA PRO A 308 -3.91 -15.33 13.59
C PRO A 308 -4.09 -14.97 15.07
N GLU A 309 -3.19 -14.15 15.64
CA GLU A 309 -3.25 -13.67 17.02
C GLU A 309 -4.37 -12.62 17.20
N LEU A 310 -4.71 -11.87 16.14
CA LEU A 310 -5.74 -10.85 16.14
C LEU A 310 -7.12 -11.51 15.88
N LYS A 311 -7.79 -11.91 16.95
CA LYS A 311 -9.06 -12.67 16.85
C LYS A 311 -10.28 -11.78 16.66
N ASP A 312 -10.25 -10.58 17.18
CA ASP A 312 -11.32 -9.58 17.11
C ASP A 312 -10.72 -8.25 16.65
N ILE A 313 -11.40 -7.57 15.73
CA ILE A 313 -11.01 -6.23 15.26
C ILE A 313 -10.82 -5.24 16.42
N LYS A 314 -11.55 -5.39 17.52
CA LYS A 314 -11.44 -4.54 18.72
C LYS A 314 -10.09 -4.63 19.42
N GLU A 315 -9.32 -5.69 19.16
CA GLU A 315 -7.96 -5.86 19.66
C GLU A 315 -6.93 -5.09 18.81
N HIS A 316 -7.33 -4.58 17.64
CA HIS A 316 -6.45 -3.85 16.73
C HIS A 316 -5.91 -2.57 17.38
N SER A 317 -4.63 -2.28 17.16
CA SER A 317 -3.92 -1.15 17.78
C SER A 317 -4.35 0.24 17.30
N VAL A 318 -5.19 0.33 16.26
CA VAL A 318 -5.61 1.60 15.64
C VAL A 318 -6.18 2.61 16.64
N LEU A 319 -7.03 2.16 17.59
CA LEU A 319 -7.59 3.07 18.59
C LEU A 319 -6.50 3.65 19.50
N LYS A 320 -5.52 2.82 19.91
CA LYS A 320 -4.36 3.29 20.68
C LYS A 320 -3.53 4.29 19.90
N MET A 321 -3.36 4.09 18.58
CA MET A 321 -2.67 5.05 17.71
C MET A 321 -3.40 6.39 17.68
N LEU A 322 -4.72 6.39 17.52
CA LEU A 322 -5.56 7.60 17.50
C LEU A 322 -5.55 8.32 18.85
N ASP A 323 -5.64 7.61 19.97
CA ASP A 323 -5.56 8.16 21.33
C ASP A 323 -4.20 8.82 21.59
N LYS A 324 -3.12 8.27 21.05
CA LYS A 324 -1.77 8.83 21.08
C LYS A 324 -1.53 9.91 20.04
N ARG A 325 -2.57 10.29 19.27
CA ARG A 325 -2.52 11.33 18.22
C ARG A 325 -1.50 11.07 17.13
N LEU A 326 -1.22 9.81 16.85
CA LEU A 326 -0.44 9.45 15.66
C LEU A 326 -1.21 9.87 14.40
N SER A 327 -0.49 10.25 13.38
CA SER A 327 -1.05 10.44 12.05
C SER A 327 -1.38 9.05 11.48
N VAL A 328 -2.65 8.80 11.17
CA VAL A 328 -3.14 7.51 10.63
C VAL A 328 -3.84 7.75 9.31
N SER A 329 -3.59 6.89 8.32
CA SER A 329 -4.38 6.75 7.10
C SER A 329 -4.97 5.35 7.06
N ILE A 330 -6.24 5.23 6.72
CA ILE A 330 -6.90 3.93 6.53
C ILE A 330 -6.75 3.53 5.07
N CYS A 331 -6.25 2.32 4.85
CA CYS A 331 -5.81 1.81 3.55
C CYS A 331 -6.31 0.39 3.32
N THR A 332 -6.27 -0.09 2.07
CA THR A 332 -6.84 -1.39 1.68
C THR A 332 -5.82 -2.52 1.64
N ASP A 333 -4.55 -2.23 1.46
CA ASP A 333 -3.49 -3.19 1.20
C ASP A 333 -3.72 -3.98 -0.10
N ASN A 334 -4.68 -4.93 -0.12
CA ASN A 334 -4.94 -5.81 -1.25
C ASN A 334 -6.46 -5.93 -1.50
N ARG A 335 -6.98 -5.17 -2.46
CA ARG A 335 -8.44 -5.07 -2.70
C ARG A 335 -9.09 -6.39 -3.12
N LEU A 336 -8.39 -7.18 -3.97
CA LEU A 336 -8.87 -8.50 -4.40
C LEU A 336 -8.62 -9.56 -3.32
N VAL A 337 -7.38 -9.68 -2.87
CA VAL A 337 -6.97 -10.74 -1.93
C VAL A 337 -7.70 -10.60 -0.60
N SER A 338 -7.83 -9.38 -0.09
CA SER A 338 -8.55 -9.07 1.16
C SER A 338 -10.05 -8.82 0.97
N ASN A 339 -10.55 -8.86 -0.27
CA ASN A 339 -11.97 -8.59 -0.59
C ASN A 339 -12.48 -7.28 0.04
N THR A 340 -11.69 -6.22 -0.03
CA THR A 340 -11.97 -4.95 0.64
C THR A 340 -11.97 -3.74 -0.29
N SER A 341 -12.36 -2.59 0.25
CA SER A 341 -12.29 -1.27 -0.37
C SER A 341 -12.10 -0.21 0.71
N VAL A 342 -11.69 1.00 0.36
CA VAL A 342 -11.50 2.07 1.36
C VAL A 342 -12.81 2.36 2.11
N CYS A 343 -13.96 2.29 1.43
CA CYS A 343 -15.27 2.44 2.08
C CYS A 343 -15.53 1.33 3.10
N LYS A 344 -15.18 0.07 2.78
CA LYS A 344 -15.32 -1.06 3.72
C LYS A 344 -14.38 -0.90 4.91
N GLU A 345 -13.14 -0.49 4.69
CA GLU A 345 -12.16 -0.24 5.76
C GLU A 345 -12.62 0.87 6.72
N LEU A 346 -13.09 2.02 6.17
CA LEU A 346 -13.64 3.10 6.98
C LEU A 346 -14.92 2.68 7.72
N LYS A 347 -15.76 1.88 7.10
CA LYS A 347 -16.94 1.32 7.75
C LYS A 347 -16.55 0.36 8.87
N LEU A 348 -15.60 -0.53 8.63
CA LEU A 348 -15.07 -1.45 9.65
C LEU A 348 -14.52 -0.68 10.86
N LEU A 349 -13.80 0.43 10.62
CA LEU A 349 -13.32 1.32 11.68
C LEU A 349 -14.48 1.91 12.48
N THR A 350 -15.45 2.54 11.80
CA THR A 350 -16.53 3.30 12.48
C THR A 350 -17.58 2.42 13.13
N ASP A 351 -17.77 1.19 12.68
CA ASP A 351 -18.70 0.24 13.28
C ASP A 351 -18.15 -0.42 14.56
N ASN A 352 -16.81 -0.54 14.66
CA ASN A 352 -16.19 -1.30 15.75
C ASN A 352 -15.47 -0.44 16.78
N PHE A 353 -15.16 0.82 16.46
CA PHE A 353 -14.42 1.73 17.35
C PHE A 353 -15.18 3.03 17.56
N TYR A 354 -15.04 3.62 18.74
CA TYR A 354 -15.51 4.97 18.96
C TYR A 354 -14.58 5.97 18.29
N VAL A 355 -15.01 6.49 17.14
CA VAL A 355 -14.29 7.51 16.37
C VAL A 355 -15.14 8.77 16.35
N SER A 356 -14.67 9.85 17.00
CA SER A 356 -15.35 11.15 16.94
C SER A 356 -15.30 11.73 15.52
N GLU A 357 -16.23 12.64 15.19
CA GLU A 357 -16.22 13.34 13.88
C GLU A 357 -14.90 14.06 13.61
N LYS A 358 -14.28 14.60 14.67
CA LYS A 358 -12.96 15.22 14.56
C LYS A 358 -11.88 14.21 14.21
N MET A 359 -11.82 13.07 14.91
CA MET A 359 -10.84 12.01 14.63
C MET A 359 -11.03 11.47 13.21
N PHE A 360 -12.26 11.26 12.79
CA PHE A 360 -12.57 10.80 11.43
C PHE A 360 -12.12 11.81 10.37
N LYS A 361 -12.42 13.10 10.56
CA LYS A 361 -11.93 14.17 9.69
C LYS A 361 -10.40 14.19 9.65
N ASP A 362 -9.73 14.04 10.79
CA ASP A 362 -8.28 14.02 10.86
C ASP A 362 -7.69 12.85 10.07
N ILE A 363 -8.26 11.65 10.16
CA ILE A 363 -7.86 10.46 9.36
C ILE A 363 -7.95 10.80 7.85
N VAL A 364 -9.10 11.29 7.38
CA VAL A 364 -9.31 11.62 5.98
C VAL A 364 -8.33 12.71 5.51
N VAL A 365 -8.19 13.78 6.30
CA VAL A 365 -7.33 14.92 5.96
C VAL A 365 -5.85 14.56 6.01
N TYR A 366 -5.43 13.71 6.95
CA TYR A 366 -4.05 13.25 7.03
C TYR A 366 -3.66 12.41 5.82
N GLY A 367 -4.54 11.60 5.27
CA GLY A 367 -4.28 10.90 4.01
C GLY A 367 -3.80 11.86 2.93
N PHE A 368 -4.53 12.95 2.68
CA PHE A 368 -4.12 13.95 1.69
C PHE A 368 -2.84 14.72 2.09
N LYS A 369 -2.71 15.13 3.35
CA LYS A 369 -1.55 15.88 3.83
C LYS A 369 -0.25 15.07 3.80
N ARG A 370 -0.34 13.75 3.99
CA ARG A 370 0.80 12.84 4.10
C ARG A 370 1.08 12.04 2.83
N SER A 371 0.28 12.25 1.78
CA SER A 371 0.56 11.68 0.46
C SER A 371 1.93 12.10 -0.06
N PHE A 372 2.55 11.26 -0.86
CA PHE A 372 3.77 11.54 -1.62
C PHE A 372 3.43 12.21 -2.96
N PHE A 373 2.78 13.34 -2.88
CA PHE A 373 2.17 14.01 -4.01
C PHE A 373 3.18 14.36 -5.12
N HIS A 374 2.88 13.95 -6.34
CA HIS A 374 3.66 14.36 -7.51
C HIS A 374 3.31 15.81 -7.88
N GLY A 375 4.30 16.68 -7.83
CA GLY A 375 4.17 18.11 -8.07
C GLY A 375 4.82 18.96 -6.97
N SER A 376 4.74 20.26 -7.11
CA SER A 376 5.30 21.22 -6.15
C SER A 376 4.54 21.20 -4.82
N TYR A 377 5.21 21.64 -3.76
CA TYR A 377 4.57 21.80 -2.45
C TYR A 377 3.36 22.76 -2.48
N SER A 378 3.41 23.78 -3.32
CA SER A 378 2.30 24.74 -3.50
C SER A 378 1.09 24.06 -4.12
N GLU A 379 1.27 23.27 -5.18
CA GLU A 379 0.21 22.49 -5.83
C GLU A 379 -0.39 21.48 -4.86
N LYS A 380 0.44 20.76 -4.12
CA LYS A 380 -0.03 19.86 -3.06
C LYS A 380 -0.92 20.58 -2.05
N ARG A 381 -0.51 21.74 -1.56
CA ARG A 381 -1.29 22.51 -0.59
C ARG A 381 -2.62 22.99 -1.14
N GLU A 382 -2.66 23.40 -2.40
CA GLU A 382 -3.89 23.79 -3.08
C GLU A 382 -4.85 22.61 -3.23
N TYR A 383 -4.32 21.49 -3.71
CA TYR A 383 -5.09 20.25 -3.84
C TYR A 383 -5.67 19.81 -2.49
N VAL A 384 -4.86 19.79 -1.43
CA VAL A 384 -5.32 19.44 -0.07
C VAL A 384 -6.41 20.39 0.42
N ARG A 385 -6.30 21.70 0.16
CA ARG A 385 -7.37 22.68 0.50
C ARG A 385 -8.67 22.37 -0.24
N LYS A 386 -8.59 22.06 -1.53
CA LYS A 386 -9.76 21.67 -2.34
C LYS A 386 -10.42 20.40 -1.78
N CYS A 387 -9.63 19.38 -1.42
CA CYS A 387 -10.15 18.15 -0.80
C CYS A 387 -10.83 18.42 0.55
N ILE A 388 -10.26 19.27 1.39
CA ILE A 388 -10.85 19.64 2.69
C ILE A 388 -12.18 20.39 2.49
N ALA A 389 -12.21 21.37 1.60
CA ALA A 389 -13.44 22.13 1.30
C ALA A 389 -14.56 21.22 0.77
N TYR A 390 -14.19 20.29 -0.11
CA TYR A 390 -15.15 19.30 -0.64
C TYR A 390 -15.65 18.36 0.47
N TYR A 391 -14.77 17.86 1.33
CA TYR A 391 -15.18 17.08 2.50
C TYR A 391 -16.18 17.85 3.39
N GLU A 392 -15.90 19.09 3.68
CA GLU A 392 -16.76 19.94 4.53
C GLU A 392 -18.13 20.17 3.88
N SER A 393 -18.18 20.35 2.57
CA SER A 393 -19.46 20.50 1.83
C SER A 393 -20.32 19.23 1.92
N ILE A 394 -19.70 18.05 1.83
CA ILE A 394 -20.41 16.77 2.00
C ILE A 394 -20.91 16.61 3.43
N VAL A 395 -20.09 16.94 4.44
CA VAL A 395 -20.51 16.93 5.86
C VAL A 395 -21.72 17.83 6.08
N GLN A 396 -21.73 19.05 5.54
CA GLN A 396 -22.86 19.97 5.63
C GLN A 396 -24.13 19.41 4.98
N LYS A 397 -24.02 18.80 3.78
CA LYS A 397 -25.13 18.12 3.10
C LYS A 397 -25.79 17.08 4.01
N TYR A 398 -25.00 16.24 4.68
CA TYR A 398 -25.49 15.17 5.55
C TYR A 398 -25.93 15.64 6.95
N THR A 399 -25.53 16.82 7.37
CA THR A 399 -25.95 17.42 8.65
C THR A 399 -27.24 18.21 8.49
N ASN A 400 -27.38 18.98 7.42
CA ASN A 400 -28.53 19.85 7.16
C ASN A 400 -29.71 19.11 6.50
N GLY A 401 -29.51 17.92 5.96
CA GLY A 401 -30.55 17.10 5.36
C GLY A 401 -31.33 16.21 6.35
N LYS A 402 -31.23 16.51 7.66
CA LYS A 402 -32.00 15.86 8.73
C LYS A 402 -33.24 16.64 9.07
#